data_6858c6f4178c8a41a25d22fa87af0725
#
_entry.id   6858c6f4178c8a41a25d22fa87af0725
#
_cell.length_a   1.000
_cell.length_b   1.000
_cell.length_c   1.000
_cell.angle_alpha   90.00
_cell.angle_beta   90.00
_cell.angle_gamma   90.00
#
_symmetry.space_group_name_H-M   'P 1'
#
loop_
_entity.id
_entity.type
_entity.pdbx_description
1 polymer ?
#
loop_
_entity_poly.entity_id
_entity_poly.type
_entity_poly.pdbx_seq_one_letter_code
_entity_poly.pdbx_strand_id
1 'polypeptide(L)'
;MRLNTLDSNSEPSAASDWRGTSEKTLATAMVLAAGRGERMKPLTDQTPKPMLLVRGKPLMQWHMEALAAAGQHDMLINTAWLGPQIESHFGLNPDLPEVGRVRLKYSHEGKDFGYALETAGGIVRALPYLAPVFWVLAGDIFAPDFKFSTEHKEAFQNSPQLAHIWLVPNPPHNPAGDFGLSEQGMALNLPKPASLFTFSTFALYKQEFFDSAITGMPLGNPQGKAAPLAPLLRAAMDRGQVSASLYTGAWTDVGTPERLHELNQSNPAHSKPIP
;
A
#
# COMPACT_ATOMS: atom_id res chain seq x y z
N MET A 1 -47.27 5.01 -39.04
CA MET A 1 -47.03 5.19 -37.63
C MET A 1 -46.08 4.04 -37.18
N ARG A 2 -44.78 4.28 -37.14
CA ARG A 2 -43.79 3.29 -36.68
C ARG A 2 -43.23 3.75 -35.35
N LEU A 3 -43.48 2.98 -34.31
CA LEU A 3 -42.93 3.18 -32.97
C LEU A 3 -41.46 2.75 -32.98
N ASN A 4 -40.57 3.71 -32.72
CA ASN A 4 -39.17 3.44 -32.42
C ASN A 4 -39.06 2.96 -30.96
N THR A 5 -38.68 1.72 -30.76
CA THR A 5 -38.22 1.19 -29.48
C THR A 5 -36.81 1.70 -29.22
N LEU A 6 -36.68 2.46 -28.17
CA LEU A 6 -35.38 2.86 -27.61
C LEU A 6 -34.77 1.66 -26.88
N ASP A 7 -33.73 1.06 -27.49
CA ASP A 7 -32.83 0.11 -26.82
C ASP A 7 -31.94 0.91 -25.87
N SER A 8 -32.24 0.85 -24.58
CA SER A 8 -31.42 1.35 -23.48
C SER A 8 -30.73 0.18 -22.78
N ASN A 9 -29.70 -0.39 -23.42
CA ASN A 9 -28.74 -1.25 -22.77
C ASN A 9 -27.34 -0.70 -23.06
N SER A 10 -26.96 0.37 -22.39
CA SER A 10 -25.57 0.75 -22.21
C SER A 10 -25.07 0.11 -20.91
N GLU A 11 -24.46 -1.06 -21.01
CA GLU A 11 -23.60 -1.60 -19.96
C GLU A 11 -22.52 -0.55 -19.65
N PRO A 12 -22.21 -0.27 -18.37
CA PRO A 12 -21.09 0.58 -18.05
C PRO A 12 -19.80 -0.11 -18.47
N SER A 13 -19.13 0.47 -19.46
CA SER A 13 -17.81 0.05 -19.95
C SER A 13 -16.77 0.23 -18.84
N ALA A 14 -16.60 -0.79 -17.99
CA ALA A 14 -15.58 -0.87 -16.95
C ALA A 14 -14.18 -1.24 -17.49
N ALA A 15 -13.92 -1.01 -18.77
CA ALA A 15 -12.65 -1.31 -19.44
C ALA A 15 -12.09 -0.04 -20.09
N SER A 16 -11.71 0.96 -19.30
CA SER A 16 -11.08 2.16 -19.83
C SER A 16 -9.69 2.39 -19.22
N ASP A 17 -8.75 2.58 -20.14
CA ASP A 17 -7.47 3.27 -20.05
C ASP A 17 -6.21 2.58 -19.47
N TRP A 18 -6.07 1.27 -19.77
CA TRP A 18 -4.74 0.63 -19.70
C TRP A 18 -4.03 0.62 -21.08
N ARG A 19 -4.40 1.53 -21.98
CA ARG A 19 -3.86 1.61 -23.34
C ARG A 19 -2.57 2.41 -23.36
N GLY A 20 -1.41 1.74 -23.20
CA GLY A 20 -0.15 2.45 -23.32
C GLY A 20 1.13 1.64 -23.23
N THR A 21 1.10 0.32 -22.99
CA THR A 21 2.32 -0.51 -23.05
C THR A 21 2.03 -1.85 -23.70
N SER A 22 2.79 -2.21 -24.74
CA SER A 22 2.64 -3.41 -25.56
C SER A 22 3.05 -4.71 -24.88
N GLU A 23 3.27 -4.73 -23.57
CA GLU A 23 3.50 -5.94 -22.77
C GLU A 23 2.73 -5.87 -21.47
N LYS A 24 2.11 -7.00 -21.13
CA LYS A 24 1.30 -7.22 -19.93
C LYS A 24 2.21 -7.37 -18.68
N THR A 25 3.14 -6.41 -18.47
CA THR A 25 4.03 -6.43 -17.30
C THR A 25 3.20 -6.24 -16.04
N LEU A 26 3.23 -7.22 -15.15
CA LEU A 26 2.55 -7.17 -13.88
C LEU A 26 3.35 -6.33 -12.87
N ALA A 27 2.67 -5.52 -12.08
CA ALA A 27 3.30 -4.76 -11.04
C ALA A 27 3.74 -5.68 -9.88
N THR A 28 4.96 -5.49 -9.41
CA THR A 28 5.55 -6.29 -8.32
C THR A 28 5.37 -5.66 -6.96
N ALA A 29 4.87 -4.42 -6.93
CA ALA A 29 4.56 -3.69 -5.71
C ALA A 29 3.30 -2.82 -5.89
N MET A 30 2.55 -2.64 -4.81
CA MET A 30 1.41 -1.73 -4.72
C MET A 30 1.64 -0.72 -3.59
N VAL A 31 1.58 0.57 -3.92
CA VAL A 31 1.65 1.67 -2.95
C VAL A 31 0.24 2.21 -2.72
N LEU A 32 -0.23 2.12 -1.48
CA LEU A 32 -1.57 2.56 -1.09
C LEU A 32 -1.59 4.08 -0.91
N ALA A 33 -2.36 4.77 -1.75
CA ALA A 33 -2.42 6.22 -1.81
C ALA A 33 -3.86 6.79 -1.91
N ALA A 34 -4.89 5.97 -1.68
CA ALA A 34 -6.29 6.37 -1.84
C ALA A 34 -6.89 7.10 -0.61
N GLY A 35 -6.20 7.10 0.53
CA GLY A 35 -6.71 7.65 1.79
C GLY A 35 -6.96 9.15 1.77
N ARG A 36 -8.05 9.63 2.40
CA ARG A 36 -8.40 11.05 2.52
C ARG A 36 -7.43 11.84 3.42
N GLY A 37 -6.84 11.18 4.42
CA GLY A 37 -5.92 11.85 5.36
C GLY A 37 -6.61 12.85 6.30
N GLU A 38 -7.80 12.55 6.81
CA GLU A 38 -8.63 13.45 7.62
C GLU A 38 -7.90 14.11 8.81
N ARG A 39 -7.03 13.37 9.49
CA ARG A 39 -6.25 13.85 10.64
C ARG A 39 -5.14 14.84 10.26
N MET A 40 -4.83 14.95 8.97
CA MET A 40 -3.81 15.86 8.42
C MET A 40 -4.36 17.20 7.94
N LYS A 41 -5.67 17.44 8.09
CA LYS A 41 -6.25 18.74 7.72
C LYS A 41 -5.62 19.89 8.52
N PRO A 42 -5.42 21.06 7.91
CA PRO A 42 -5.88 21.47 6.56
C PRO A 42 -4.93 21.06 5.41
N LEU A 43 -3.76 20.47 5.68
CA LEU A 43 -2.75 20.14 4.66
C LEU A 43 -3.32 19.25 3.56
N THR A 44 -4.13 18.26 3.94
CA THR A 44 -4.74 17.29 3.01
C THR A 44 -6.00 17.79 2.30
N ASP A 45 -6.42 19.01 2.53
CA ASP A 45 -7.46 19.65 1.71
C ASP A 45 -6.95 20.04 0.33
N GLN A 46 -5.63 20.29 0.21
CA GLN A 46 -4.99 20.73 -1.03
C GLN A 46 -3.95 19.74 -1.59
N THR A 47 -3.38 18.87 -0.76
CA THR A 47 -2.32 17.92 -1.16
C THR A 47 -2.66 16.53 -0.68
N PRO A 48 -2.64 15.49 -1.54
CA PRO A 48 -2.87 14.12 -1.07
C PRO A 48 -1.78 13.72 -0.08
N LYS A 49 -2.15 13.04 1.00
CA LYS A 49 -1.25 12.70 2.11
C LYS A 49 0.08 12.08 1.67
N PRO A 50 0.13 11.12 0.71
CA PRO A 50 1.38 10.52 0.23
C PRO A 50 2.31 11.50 -0.49
N MET A 51 1.80 12.68 -0.88
CA MET A 51 2.55 13.75 -1.54
C MET A 51 3.08 14.82 -0.57
N LEU A 52 2.74 14.75 0.72
CA LEU A 52 3.32 15.63 1.72
C LEU A 52 4.83 15.41 1.82
N LEU A 53 5.58 16.50 1.94
CA LEU A 53 7.04 16.45 1.87
C LEU A 53 7.65 16.10 3.23
N VAL A 54 8.49 15.08 3.23
CA VAL A 54 9.44 14.78 4.33
C VAL A 54 10.85 14.98 3.79
N ARG A 55 11.59 15.88 4.42
CA ARG A 55 12.97 16.24 4.01
C ARG A 55 13.04 16.63 2.52
N GLY A 56 12.05 17.41 2.04
CA GLY A 56 11.99 17.91 0.67
C GLY A 56 11.50 16.94 -0.40
N LYS A 57 11.12 15.69 -0.05
CA LYS A 57 10.68 14.65 -0.98
C LYS A 57 9.28 14.16 -0.59
N PRO A 58 8.36 13.88 -1.56
CA PRO A 58 7.09 13.25 -1.27
C PRO A 58 7.23 11.94 -0.48
N LEU A 59 6.37 11.72 0.52
CA LEU A 59 6.41 10.53 1.38
C LEU A 59 6.46 9.24 0.56
N MET A 60 5.57 9.07 -0.40
CA MET A 60 5.53 7.85 -1.21
C MET A 60 6.77 7.66 -2.08
N GLN A 61 7.46 8.73 -2.47
CA GLN A 61 8.66 8.65 -3.30
C GLN A 61 9.81 7.93 -2.59
N TRP A 62 9.95 8.10 -1.26
CA TRP A 62 10.92 7.36 -0.47
C TRP A 62 10.79 5.84 -0.65
N HIS A 63 9.56 5.36 -0.66
CA HIS A 63 9.28 3.95 -0.86
C HIS A 63 9.45 3.51 -2.32
N MET A 64 9.07 4.35 -3.27
CA MET A 64 9.25 4.04 -4.69
C MET A 64 10.74 3.89 -5.03
N GLU A 65 11.59 4.75 -4.48
CA GLU A 65 13.05 4.66 -4.64
C GLU A 65 13.61 3.41 -3.95
N ALA A 66 13.18 3.10 -2.72
CA ALA A 66 13.61 1.91 -2.00
C ALA A 66 13.19 0.60 -2.70
N LEU A 67 11.98 0.56 -3.27
CA LEU A 67 11.49 -0.54 -4.10
C LEU A 67 12.34 -0.69 -5.37
N ALA A 68 12.59 0.40 -6.09
CA ALA A 68 13.38 0.40 -7.32
C ALA A 68 14.83 -0.03 -7.06
N ALA A 69 15.45 0.45 -5.97
CA ALA A 69 16.78 0.02 -5.53
C ALA A 69 16.85 -1.49 -5.24
N ALA A 70 15.72 -2.12 -4.88
CA ALA A 70 15.58 -3.57 -4.72
C ALA A 70 15.10 -4.29 -6.00
N GLY A 71 15.17 -3.64 -7.16
CA GLY A 71 14.79 -4.23 -8.44
C GLY A 71 13.27 -4.29 -8.72
N GLN A 72 12.43 -3.68 -7.87
CA GLN A 72 10.98 -3.62 -8.07
C GLN A 72 10.62 -2.35 -8.86
N HIS A 73 10.77 -2.38 -10.19
CA HIS A 73 10.56 -1.21 -11.06
C HIS A 73 9.13 -1.07 -11.58
N ASP A 74 8.28 -2.09 -11.46
CA ASP A 74 6.87 -2.08 -11.86
C ASP A 74 5.99 -1.91 -10.64
N MET A 75 5.35 -0.75 -10.51
CA MET A 75 4.56 -0.42 -9.33
C MET A 75 3.14 -0.04 -9.73
N LEU A 76 2.18 -0.36 -8.86
CA LEU A 76 0.79 0.07 -8.96
C LEU A 76 0.46 1.00 -7.80
N ILE A 77 -0.20 2.11 -8.08
CA ILE A 77 -0.64 3.10 -7.08
C ILE A 77 -2.17 3.16 -7.14
N ASN A 78 -2.86 2.89 -6.03
CA ASN A 78 -4.29 3.17 -5.97
C ASN A 78 -4.53 4.62 -5.56
N THR A 79 -5.50 5.28 -6.20
CA THR A 79 -5.80 6.68 -5.98
C THR A 79 -7.29 6.92 -5.78
N ALA A 80 -7.64 7.81 -4.83
CA ALA A 80 -9.01 8.31 -4.69
C ALA A 80 -8.98 9.82 -4.42
N TRP A 81 -8.67 10.25 -3.20
CA TRP A 81 -8.63 11.67 -2.85
C TRP A 81 -7.45 12.37 -3.54
N LEU A 82 -7.74 13.41 -4.31
CA LEU A 82 -6.75 14.20 -5.06
C LEU A 82 -5.82 13.36 -5.95
N GLY A 83 -6.26 12.16 -6.38
CA GLY A 83 -5.48 11.24 -7.22
C GLY A 83 -4.82 11.89 -8.44
N PRO A 84 -5.49 12.77 -9.19
CA PRO A 84 -4.89 13.46 -10.34
C PRO A 84 -3.61 14.23 -10.02
N GLN A 85 -3.41 14.70 -8.80
CA GLN A 85 -2.15 15.35 -8.41
C GLN A 85 -0.97 14.36 -8.36
N ILE A 86 -1.21 13.13 -7.87
CA ILE A 86 -0.20 12.07 -7.85
C ILE A 86 0.20 11.71 -9.28
N GLU A 87 -0.79 11.49 -10.14
CA GLU A 87 -0.57 11.14 -11.54
C GLU A 87 0.12 12.25 -12.33
N SER A 88 -0.27 13.52 -12.11
CA SER A 88 0.35 14.67 -12.76
C SER A 88 1.81 14.84 -12.33
N HIS A 89 2.14 14.51 -11.07
CA HIS A 89 3.50 14.66 -10.54
C HIS A 89 4.45 13.57 -11.06
N PHE A 90 4.02 12.31 -11.02
CA PHE A 90 4.89 11.19 -11.38
C PHE A 90 4.72 10.71 -12.82
N GLY A 91 3.56 10.89 -13.45
CA GLY A 91 3.25 10.30 -14.76
C GLY A 91 3.27 8.78 -14.72
N LEU A 92 3.56 8.16 -15.89
CA LEU A 92 3.60 6.69 -16.02
C LEU A 92 5.00 6.10 -15.91
N ASN A 93 6.03 6.90 -16.21
CA ASN A 93 7.43 6.43 -16.28
C ASN A 93 8.37 7.47 -15.67
N PRO A 94 8.27 7.79 -14.37
CA PRO A 94 9.16 8.77 -13.78
C PRO A 94 10.59 8.25 -13.73
N ASP A 95 11.53 9.18 -13.88
CA ASP A 95 12.94 8.96 -13.64
C ASP A 95 13.24 9.41 -12.21
N LEU A 96 13.37 8.45 -11.30
CA LEU A 96 13.59 8.75 -9.88
C LEU A 96 15.08 8.91 -9.59
N PRO A 97 15.47 9.88 -8.76
CA PRO A 97 16.87 10.10 -8.40
C PRO A 97 17.55 8.81 -7.91
N GLU A 98 18.79 8.57 -8.35
CA GLU A 98 19.67 7.47 -7.96
C GLU A 98 19.22 6.05 -8.36
N VAL A 99 17.95 5.83 -8.70
CA VAL A 99 17.40 4.51 -9.03
C VAL A 99 16.89 4.39 -10.46
N GLY A 100 16.82 5.52 -11.20
CA GLY A 100 16.44 5.55 -12.61
C GLY A 100 14.94 5.38 -12.82
N ARG A 101 14.59 4.89 -14.02
CA ARG A 101 13.20 4.84 -14.49
C ARG A 101 12.42 3.70 -13.84
N VAL A 102 11.21 4.02 -13.37
CA VAL A 102 10.20 3.06 -12.92
C VAL A 102 8.96 3.14 -13.81
N ARG A 103 8.13 2.11 -13.80
CA ARG A 103 6.86 2.06 -14.53
C ARG A 103 5.71 2.06 -13.53
N LEU A 104 4.82 3.02 -13.67
CA LEU A 104 3.67 3.19 -12.78
C LEU A 104 2.37 2.83 -13.49
N LYS A 105 1.50 2.16 -12.76
CA LYS A 105 0.09 1.95 -13.09
C LYS A 105 -0.76 2.57 -12.00
N TYR A 106 -1.93 3.08 -12.37
CA TYR A 106 -2.84 3.69 -11.40
C TYR A 106 -4.16 2.93 -11.36
N SER A 107 -4.64 2.66 -10.15
CA SER A 107 -5.98 2.14 -9.88
C SER A 107 -6.85 3.28 -9.37
N HIS A 108 -7.72 3.80 -10.22
CA HIS A 108 -8.49 5.04 -9.99
C HIS A 108 -9.78 4.78 -9.21
N GLU A 109 -9.68 4.49 -7.91
CA GLU A 109 -10.86 4.20 -7.08
C GLU A 109 -11.79 5.41 -6.99
N GLY A 110 -11.25 6.61 -6.75
CA GLY A 110 -12.04 7.83 -6.65
C GLY A 110 -12.73 8.22 -7.95
N LYS A 111 -12.09 8.04 -9.10
CA LYS A 111 -12.67 8.33 -10.42
C LYS A 111 -13.78 7.34 -10.76
N ASP A 112 -13.58 6.05 -10.46
CA ASP A 112 -14.48 4.99 -10.90
C ASP A 112 -15.67 4.78 -9.95
N PHE A 113 -15.47 5.03 -8.64
CA PHE A 113 -16.49 4.77 -7.61
C PHE A 113 -16.84 5.98 -6.75
N GLY A 114 -16.07 7.07 -6.82
CA GLY A 114 -16.30 8.28 -6.01
C GLY A 114 -15.73 8.21 -4.60
N TYR A 115 -15.12 7.08 -4.19
CA TYR A 115 -14.56 6.86 -2.85
C TYR A 115 -13.41 5.86 -2.87
N ALA A 116 -12.66 5.80 -1.75
CA ALA A 116 -11.63 4.80 -1.53
C ALA A 116 -12.24 3.45 -1.13
N LEU A 117 -11.71 2.35 -1.68
CA LEU A 117 -12.22 0.99 -1.46
C LEU A 117 -11.68 0.34 -0.19
N GLU A 118 -11.02 1.08 0.67
CA GLU A 118 -10.23 0.57 1.78
C GLU A 118 -9.13 -0.40 1.30
N THR A 119 -8.35 -0.95 2.21
CA THR A 119 -7.13 -1.65 1.82
C THR A 119 -7.40 -2.94 1.05
N ALA A 120 -8.26 -3.82 1.57
CA ALA A 120 -8.53 -5.10 0.90
C ALA A 120 -9.32 -4.91 -0.39
N GLY A 121 -10.34 -4.03 -0.40
CA GLY A 121 -11.11 -3.72 -1.60
C GLY A 121 -10.26 -3.13 -2.71
N GLY A 122 -9.32 -2.25 -2.38
CA GLY A 122 -8.35 -1.66 -3.32
C GLY A 122 -7.36 -2.68 -3.87
N ILE A 123 -6.85 -3.58 -3.01
CA ILE A 123 -5.95 -4.65 -3.47
C ILE A 123 -6.68 -5.62 -4.41
N VAL A 124 -7.90 -6.08 -4.05
CA VAL A 124 -8.69 -6.98 -4.93
C VAL A 124 -8.98 -6.34 -6.28
N ARG A 125 -9.23 -5.01 -6.31
CA ARG A 125 -9.36 -4.26 -7.55
C ARG A 125 -8.09 -4.31 -8.40
N ALA A 126 -6.94 -4.21 -7.77
CA ALA A 126 -5.63 -4.17 -8.42
C ALA A 126 -5.12 -5.56 -8.86
N LEU A 127 -5.63 -6.66 -8.30
CA LEU A 127 -5.12 -8.03 -8.53
C LEU A 127 -4.89 -8.40 -10.00
N PRO A 128 -5.75 -8.04 -10.98
CA PRO A 128 -5.52 -8.37 -12.39
C PRO A 128 -4.21 -7.79 -12.96
N TYR A 129 -3.60 -6.84 -12.27
CA TYR A 129 -2.41 -6.10 -12.69
C TYR A 129 -1.20 -6.33 -11.78
N LEU A 130 -1.36 -7.12 -10.72
CA LEU A 130 -0.31 -7.47 -9.77
C LEU A 130 0.34 -8.82 -10.12
N ALA A 131 1.61 -8.98 -9.79
CA ALA A 131 2.33 -10.24 -9.91
C ALA A 131 1.76 -11.29 -8.93
N PRO A 132 1.98 -12.60 -9.13
CA PRO A 132 1.50 -13.65 -8.21
C PRO A 132 1.97 -13.43 -6.76
N VAL A 133 3.18 -12.87 -6.57
CA VAL A 133 3.71 -12.42 -5.28
C VAL A 133 4.11 -10.96 -5.42
N PHE A 134 3.57 -10.12 -4.55
CA PHE A 134 3.76 -8.67 -4.63
C PHE A 134 3.88 -8.01 -3.25
N TRP A 135 4.61 -6.89 -3.23
CA TRP A 135 4.69 -6.00 -2.07
C TRP A 135 3.43 -5.15 -1.96
N VAL A 136 3.00 -4.87 -0.73
CA VAL A 136 1.99 -3.83 -0.42
C VAL A 136 2.53 -2.96 0.71
N LEU A 137 2.36 -1.66 0.57
CA LEU A 137 2.76 -0.69 1.59
C LEU A 137 1.91 0.57 1.52
N ALA A 138 1.74 1.23 2.66
CA ALA A 138 1.04 2.51 2.71
C ALA A 138 1.99 3.66 2.31
N GLY A 139 1.52 4.55 1.43
CA GLY A 139 2.29 5.69 0.94
C GLY A 139 2.45 6.85 1.94
N ASP A 140 1.94 6.69 3.17
CA ASP A 140 1.98 7.69 4.23
C ASP A 140 2.90 7.30 5.41
N ILE A 141 3.74 6.28 5.21
CA ILE A 141 4.77 5.85 6.16
C ILE A 141 6.11 6.49 5.79
N PHE A 142 6.91 6.79 6.80
CA PHE A 142 8.32 7.16 6.64
C PHE A 142 9.20 6.12 7.33
N ALA A 143 9.92 5.33 6.54
CA ALA A 143 10.86 4.31 6.99
C ALA A 143 12.04 4.25 6.02
N PRO A 144 12.98 5.23 6.09
CA PRO A 144 14.01 5.45 5.08
C PRO A 144 15.01 4.31 4.98
N ASP A 145 15.16 3.52 6.04
CA ASP A 145 16.13 2.43 6.12
C ASP A 145 15.50 1.05 5.83
N PHE A 146 14.18 0.99 5.55
CA PHE A 146 13.53 -0.27 5.23
C PHE A 146 13.96 -0.76 3.84
N LYS A 147 14.39 -2.02 3.78
CA LYS A 147 14.87 -2.64 2.54
C LYS A 147 13.89 -3.69 2.04
N PHE A 148 13.39 -3.49 0.84
CA PHE A 148 12.55 -4.44 0.10
C PHE A 148 13.44 -5.54 -0.51
N SER A 149 13.81 -6.56 0.28
CA SER A 149 14.78 -7.57 -0.13
C SER A 149 14.19 -8.58 -1.12
N THR A 150 14.93 -8.87 -2.19
CA THR A 150 14.61 -9.93 -3.16
C THR A 150 14.64 -11.30 -2.49
N GLU A 151 15.60 -11.53 -1.61
CA GLU A 151 15.75 -12.78 -0.87
C GLU A 151 14.55 -13.06 0.03
N HIS A 152 14.01 -12.04 0.72
CA HIS A 152 12.77 -12.17 1.49
C HIS A 152 11.60 -12.54 0.59
N LYS A 153 11.48 -11.91 -0.57
CA LYS A 153 10.40 -12.19 -1.53
C LYS A 153 10.49 -13.62 -2.06
N GLU A 154 11.68 -14.08 -2.42
CA GLU A 154 11.92 -15.45 -2.91
C GLU A 154 11.65 -16.49 -1.82
N ALA A 155 12.13 -16.26 -0.60
CA ALA A 155 11.86 -17.12 0.54
C ALA A 155 10.36 -17.22 0.83
N PHE A 156 9.65 -16.08 0.82
CA PHE A 156 8.20 -16.05 1.00
C PHE A 156 7.46 -16.75 -0.15
N GLN A 157 7.88 -16.55 -1.40
CA GLN A 157 7.28 -17.22 -2.55
C GLN A 157 7.30 -18.74 -2.41
N ASN A 158 8.37 -19.31 -1.86
CA ASN A 158 8.57 -20.73 -1.66
C ASN A 158 7.97 -21.25 -0.34
N SER A 159 7.43 -20.38 0.50
CA SER A 159 6.81 -20.74 1.78
C SER A 159 5.33 -21.14 1.61
N PRO A 160 4.71 -21.87 2.56
CA PRO A 160 3.29 -22.18 2.53
C PRO A 160 2.39 -21.01 2.94
N GLN A 161 2.94 -19.92 3.51
CA GLN A 161 2.17 -18.77 3.95
C GLN A 161 1.63 -17.97 2.76
N LEU A 162 0.47 -17.33 2.96
CA LEU A 162 -0.20 -16.47 1.97
C LEU A 162 0.10 -14.99 2.15
N ALA A 163 0.56 -14.61 3.35
CA ALA A 163 1.03 -13.26 3.65
C ALA A 163 2.30 -13.31 4.52
N HIS A 164 3.17 -12.33 4.35
CA HIS A 164 4.25 -12.00 5.27
C HIS A 164 4.15 -10.52 5.62
N ILE A 165 4.11 -10.19 6.91
CA ILE A 165 3.97 -8.81 7.38
C ILE A 165 5.17 -8.38 8.22
N TRP A 166 5.50 -7.08 8.18
CA TRP A 166 6.47 -6.51 9.10
C TRP A 166 5.76 -5.81 10.25
N LEU A 167 6.18 -6.14 11.45
CA LEU A 167 5.73 -5.54 12.69
C LEU A 167 6.79 -4.57 13.20
N VAL A 168 6.38 -3.54 13.93
CA VAL A 168 7.28 -2.57 14.57
C VAL A 168 6.94 -2.46 16.06
N PRO A 169 7.88 -2.01 16.91
CA PRO A 169 7.58 -1.62 18.28
C PRO A 169 6.42 -0.62 18.31
N ASN A 170 5.59 -0.69 19.34
CA ASN A 170 4.40 0.14 19.42
C ASN A 170 4.76 1.62 19.57
N PRO A 171 4.32 2.49 18.65
CA PRO A 171 4.48 3.92 18.78
C PRO A 171 3.54 4.48 19.87
N PRO A 172 3.81 5.68 20.42
CA PRO A 172 2.98 6.27 21.50
C PRO A 172 1.48 6.36 21.18
N HIS A 173 1.12 6.50 19.92
CA HIS A 173 -0.27 6.61 19.49
C HIS A 173 -0.98 5.26 19.22
N ASN A 174 -0.24 4.14 19.24
CA ASN A 174 -0.79 2.78 19.21
C ASN A 174 -0.13 1.88 20.28
N PRO A 175 -0.24 2.25 21.58
CA PRO A 175 0.44 1.52 22.65
C PRO A 175 -0.07 0.08 22.83
N ALA A 176 -1.27 -0.21 22.34
CA ALA A 176 -1.88 -1.52 22.45
C ALA A 176 -1.41 -2.50 21.35
N GLY A 177 -0.80 -2.01 20.27
CA GLY A 177 -0.41 -2.83 19.12
C GLY A 177 -1.58 -3.48 18.38
N ASP A 178 -1.26 -4.26 17.36
CA ASP A 178 -2.22 -4.88 16.47
C ASP A 178 -2.16 -6.40 16.48
N PHE A 179 -0.96 -6.99 16.44
CA PHE A 179 -0.71 -8.42 16.28
C PHE A 179 0.46 -8.92 17.14
N GLY A 180 0.38 -10.20 17.55
CA GLY A 180 1.48 -10.87 18.20
C GLY A 180 2.51 -11.42 17.20
N LEU A 181 3.68 -11.79 17.73
CA LEU A 181 4.75 -12.45 17.00
C LEU A 181 5.19 -13.68 17.77
N SER A 182 5.18 -14.86 17.15
CA SER A 182 5.71 -16.08 17.74
C SER A 182 7.23 -16.19 17.55
N GLU A 183 7.87 -17.06 18.35
CA GLU A 183 9.30 -17.40 18.19
C GLU A 183 9.61 -18.03 16.82
N GLN A 184 8.61 -18.68 16.20
CA GLN A 184 8.73 -19.29 14.87
C GLN A 184 8.48 -18.30 13.73
N GLY A 185 8.34 -16.99 14.01
CA GLY A 185 8.10 -15.98 12.99
C GLY A 185 6.70 -15.98 12.41
N MET A 186 5.69 -16.43 13.18
CA MET A 186 4.29 -16.35 12.77
C MET A 186 3.60 -15.17 13.40
N ALA A 187 2.78 -14.46 12.61
CA ALA A 187 1.89 -13.43 13.12
C ALA A 187 0.72 -14.07 13.87
N LEU A 188 0.36 -13.50 15.01
CA LEU A 188 -0.65 -14.06 15.91
C LEU A 188 -1.81 -13.06 16.11
N ASN A 189 -3.04 -13.57 15.98
CA ASN A 189 -4.26 -12.88 16.34
C ASN A 189 -4.58 -13.13 17.82
N LEU A 190 -3.91 -12.41 18.72
CA LEU A 190 -4.08 -12.62 20.16
C LEU A 190 -5.17 -11.70 20.73
N PRO A 191 -5.96 -12.19 21.72
CA PRO A 191 -6.90 -11.35 22.46
C PRO A 191 -6.13 -10.36 23.34
N LYS A 192 -6.68 -9.18 23.58
CA LYS A 192 -6.13 -8.20 24.53
C LYS A 192 -6.57 -8.54 25.97
N PRO A 193 -5.70 -8.35 26.98
CA PRO A 193 -4.34 -7.81 26.90
C PRO A 193 -3.33 -8.88 26.50
N ALA A 194 -2.44 -8.57 25.56
CA ALA A 194 -1.33 -9.43 25.11
C ALA A 194 -0.14 -8.56 24.70
N SER A 195 1.05 -9.16 24.62
CA SER A 195 2.22 -8.47 24.06
C SER A 195 2.05 -8.43 22.55
N LEU A 196 1.68 -7.27 22.02
CA LEU A 196 1.42 -7.02 20.62
C LEU A 196 2.41 -6.01 20.06
N PHE A 197 2.60 -6.04 18.74
CA PHE A 197 3.36 -5.07 17.96
C PHE A 197 2.43 -4.36 16.99
N THR A 198 2.85 -3.21 16.50
CA THR A 198 2.11 -2.44 15.49
C THR A 198 2.41 -3.00 14.09
N PHE A 199 1.40 -3.14 13.26
CA PHE A 199 1.57 -3.48 11.85
C PHE A 199 2.15 -2.28 11.09
N SER A 200 3.33 -2.47 10.52
CA SER A 200 4.06 -1.40 9.81
C SER A 200 3.40 -0.97 8.49
N THR A 201 2.42 -1.72 8.01
CA THR A 201 1.84 -1.70 6.66
C THR A 201 2.73 -2.27 5.55
N PHE A 202 3.98 -2.62 5.81
CA PHE A 202 4.80 -3.35 4.85
C PHE A 202 4.41 -4.82 4.86
N ALA A 203 4.13 -5.37 3.68
CA ALA A 203 3.74 -6.76 3.53
C ALA A 203 4.10 -7.33 2.16
N LEU A 204 4.28 -8.64 2.12
CA LEU A 204 4.23 -9.47 0.91
C LEU A 204 2.94 -10.28 0.92
N TYR A 205 2.29 -10.37 -0.21
CA TYR A 205 1.10 -11.21 -0.39
C TYR A 205 1.26 -12.10 -1.61
N LYS A 206 0.66 -13.29 -1.52
CA LYS A 206 0.28 -14.10 -2.70
C LYS A 206 -1.13 -13.68 -3.14
N GLN A 207 -1.41 -13.74 -4.44
CA GLN A 207 -2.76 -13.41 -4.93
C GLN A 207 -3.85 -14.27 -4.28
N GLU A 208 -3.53 -15.52 -3.94
CA GLU A 208 -4.42 -16.48 -3.28
C GLU A 208 -4.93 -16.00 -1.91
N PHE A 209 -4.20 -15.11 -1.23
CA PHE A 209 -4.68 -14.47 0.00
C PHE A 209 -5.98 -13.70 -0.22
N PHE A 210 -6.18 -13.19 -1.43
CA PHE A 210 -7.34 -12.39 -1.83
C PHE A 210 -8.33 -13.17 -2.72
N ASP A 211 -8.29 -14.49 -2.69
CA ASP A 211 -9.25 -15.31 -3.44
C ASP A 211 -10.69 -14.90 -3.13
N SER A 212 -11.56 -14.97 -4.15
CA SER A 212 -12.97 -14.60 -4.03
C SER A 212 -13.74 -15.40 -2.98
N ALA A 213 -13.36 -16.65 -2.74
CA ALA A 213 -13.93 -17.47 -1.68
C ALA A 213 -13.59 -16.95 -0.27
N ILE A 214 -12.47 -16.24 -0.13
CA ILE A 214 -12.03 -15.63 1.14
C ILE A 214 -12.61 -14.23 1.31
N THR A 215 -12.55 -13.42 0.25
CA THR A 215 -12.90 -12.00 0.31
C THR A 215 -14.39 -11.74 0.05
N GLY A 216 -15.09 -12.67 -0.59
CA GLY A 216 -16.45 -12.46 -1.08
C GLY A 216 -16.54 -11.37 -2.17
N MET A 217 -15.41 -11.12 -2.86
CA MET A 217 -15.30 -10.15 -3.96
C MET A 217 -14.76 -10.85 -5.21
N PRO A 218 -15.40 -10.66 -6.38
CA PRO A 218 -14.86 -11.17 -7.64
C PRO A 218 -13.54 -10.44 -7.99
N LEU A 219 -12.69 -11.10 -8.75
CA LEU A 219 -11.43 -10.57 -9.23
C LEU A 219 -11.62 -9.19 -9.89
N GLY A 220 -10.77 -8.24 -9.51
CA GLY A 220 -10.86 -6.86 -10.00
C GLY A 220 -11.92 -6.01 -9.32
N ASN A 221 -12.70 -6.56 -8.37
CA ASN A 221 -13.70 -5.84 -7.58
C ASN A 221 -14.57 -4.87 -8.42
N PRO A 222 -15.27 -5.35 -9.46
CA PRO A 222 -15.96 -4.48 -10.40
C PRO A 222 -17.12 -3.68 -9.79
N GLN A 223 -17.65 -4.12 -8.64
CA GLN A 223 -18.70 -3.40 -7.92
C GLN A 223 -18.14 -2.31 -6.98
N GLY A 224 -16.82 -2.17 -6.85
CA GLY A 224 -16.21 -1.20 -5.95
C GLY A 224 -16.49 -1.44 -4.46
N LYS A 225 -16.63 -2.71 -4.04
CA LYS A 225 -16.90 -3.03 -2.63
C LYS A 225 -15.73 -2.59 -1.75
N ALA A 226 -15.98 -1.68 -0.81
CA ALA A 226 -15.01 -1.30 0.20
C ALA A 226 -14.86 -2.42 1.24
N ALA A 227 -13.61 -2.78 1.56
CA ALA A 227 -13.32 -3.82 2.53
C ALA A 227 -12.00 -3.56 3.27
N PRO A 228 -12.01 -3.61 4.62
CA PRO A 228 -10.79 -3.48 5.42
C PRO A 228 -9.93 -4.75 5.35
N LEU A 229 -8.61 -4.58 5.47
CA LEU A 229 -7.65 -5.68 5.42
C LEU A 229 -7.55 -6.45 6.75
N ALA A 230 -7.69 -5.77 7.88
CA ALA A 230 -7.42 -6.35 9.19
C ALA A 230 -8.26 -7.62 9.52
N PRO A 231 -9.56 -7.70 9.19
CA PRO A 231 -10.33 -8.94 9.39
C PRO A 231 -9.79 -10.12 8.58
N LEU A 232 -9.33 -9.89 7.35
CA LEU A 232 -8.74 -10.95 6.51
C LEU A 232 -7.42 -11.44 7.09
N LEU A 233 -6.55 -10.52 7.55
CA LEU A 233 -5.30 -10.87 8.21
C LEU A 233 -5.55 -11.72 9.47
N ARG A 234 -6.48 -11.29 10.33
CA ARG A 234 -6.81 -12.04 11.56
C ARG A 234 -7.30 -13.46 11.24
N ALA A 235 -8.22 -13.58 10.31
CA ALA A 235 -8.72 -14.89 9.89
C ALA A 235 -7.63 -15.78 9.27
N ALA A 236 -6.67 -15.21 8.55
CA ALA A 236 -5.53 -15.95 8.01
C ALA A 236 -4.49 -16.30 9.07
N MET A 237 -4.26 -15.44 10.08
CA MET A 237 -3.42 -15.75 11.26
C MET A 237 -3.96 -16.94 12.05
N ASP A 238 -5.28 -16.98 12.27
CA ASP A 238 -5.94 -18.09 12.95
C ASP A 238 -5.78 -19.43 12.22
N ARG A 239 -5.47 -19.39 10.91
CA ARG A 239 -5.15 -20.56 10.07
C ARG A 239 -3.66 -20.83 9.89
N GLY A 240 -2.77 -20.07 10.56
CA GLY A 240 -1.32 -20.20 10.40
C GLY A 240 -0.79 -19.80 9.00
N GLN A 241 -1.51 -18.94 8.29
CA GLN A 241 -1.18 -18.54 6.91
C GLN A 241 -0.42 -17.23 6.81
N VAL A 242 -0.09 -16.57 7.94
CA VAL A 242 0.62 -15.29 7.98
C VAL A 242 1.90 -15.42 8.78
N SER A 243 3.04 -15.23 8.14
CA SER A 243 4.32 -15.06 8.81
C SER A 243 4.62 -13.60 9.10
N ALA A 244 5.52 -13.31 10.03
CA ALA A 244 5.92 -11.96 10.35
C ALA A 244 7.38 -11.84 10.73
N SER A 245 7.93 -10.64 10.51
CA SER A 245 9.25 -10.21 10.98
C SER A 245 9.15 -8.93 11.79
N LEU A 246 9.99 -8.77 12.82
CA LEU A 246 10.08 -7.53 13.57
C LEU A 246 11.09 -6.60 12.88
N TYR A 247 10.65 -5.40 12.51
CA TYR A 247 11.49 -4.31 12.04
C TYR A 247 11.72 -3.30 13.16
N THR A 248 12.97 -3.07 13.52
CA THR A 248 13.38 -2.18 14.61
C THR A 248 14.08 -0.91 14.12
N GLY A 249 14.14 -0.69 12.81
CA GLY A 249 14.66 0.54 12.21
C GLY A 249 13.70 1.72 12.35
N ALA A 250 14.10 2.87 11.85
CA ALA A 250 13.27 4.07 11.87
C ALA A 250 11.95 3.85 11.11
N TRP A 251 10.84 4.06 11.80
CA TRP A 251 9.49 3.93 11.24
C TRP A 251 8.54 4.95 11.89
N THR A 252 7.79 5.65 11.07
CA THR A 252 6.78 6.62 11.52
C THR A 252 5.60 6.62 10.55
N ASP A 253 4.38 6.42 11.05
CA ASP A 253 3.19 6.78 10.29
C ASP A 253 2.98 8.31 10.37
N VAL A 254 2.95 8.97 9.25
CA VAL A 254 2.80 10.42 9.19
C VAL A 254 1.31 10.77 9.28
N GLY A 255 0.71 10.48 10.44
CA GLY A 255 -0.72 10.57 10.67
C GLY A 255 -1.22 11.91 11.20
N THR A 256 -0.34 12.85 11.59
CA THR A 256 -0.70 14.19 12.06
C THR A 256 0.30 15.25 11.59
N PRO A 257 -0.11 16.54 11.50
CA PRO A 257 0.80 17.64 11.14
C PRO A 257 2.02 17.74 12.06
N GLU A 258 1.88 17.43 13.33
CA GLU A 258 2.96 17.48 14.32
C GLU A 258 4.05 16.45 14.00
N ARG A 259 3.67 15.21 13.69
CA ARG A 259 4.61 14.15 13.28
C ARG A 259 5.34 14.49 11.99
N LEU A 260 4.64 15.10 11.03
CA LEU A 260 5.27 15.60 9.80
C LEU A 260 6.30 16.69 10.11
N HIS A 261 5.97 17.60 11.01
CA HIS A 261 6.86 18.68 11.43
C HIS A 261 8.12 18.14 12.12
N GLU A 262 7.96 17.23 13.08
CA GLU A 262 9.07 16.55 13.77
C GLU A 262 10.03 15.84 12.81
N LEU A 263 9.51 15.10 11.82
CA LEU A 263 10.32 14.44 10.80
C LEU A 263 11.14 15.42 9.94
N ASN A 264 10.58 16.60 9.68
CA ASN A 264 11.26 17.65 8.91
C ASN A 264 12.30 18.42 9.74
N GLN A 265 12.13 18.48 11.07
CA GLN A 265 13.12 19.08 11.97
C GLN A 265 14.30 18.13 12.29
N SER A 266 14.06 16.83 12.30
CA SER A 266 15.06 15.78 12.56
C SER A 266 16.00 15.57 11.38
N ASN A 267 16.76 16.60 10.98
CA ASN A 267 17.70 16.48 9.86
C ASN A 267 19.02 15.88 10.37
N PRO A 268 19.46 14.70 9.88
CA PRO A 268 20.72 14.10 10.34
C PRO A 268 21.98 14.94 10.02
N ALA A 269 21.87 15.98 9.20
CA ALA A 269 22.97 16.89 8.90
C ALA A 269 23.39 17.81 10.08
N HIS A 270 22.66 17.81 11.22
CA HIS A 270 22.94 18.66 12.38
C HIS A 270 23.31 17.91 13.67
N SER A 271 23.42 16.59 13.64
CA SER A 271 24.02 15.84 14.76
C SER A 271 25.56 15.88 14.65
N LYS A 272 26.15 17.03 14.97
CA LYS A 272 27.58 17.06 15.33
C LYS A 272 27.75 16.25 16.62
N PRO A 273 28.75 15.37 16.71
CA PRO A 273 29.08 14.74 17.97
C PRO A 273 29.46 15.85 18.96
N ILE A 274 28.83 15.83 20.11
CA ILE A 274 29.22 16.67 21.28
C ILE A 274 30.59 16.15 21.72
N PRO A 275 31.59 17.02 21.90
CA PRO A 275 32.96 16.68 22.24
C PRO A 275 33.10 15.97 23.58
#